data_5d162e7a170c2cd613243b6f77785a6f
#
_entry.id   5d162e7a170c2cd613243b6f77785a6f
#
_cell.length_a   1.000
_cell.length_b   1.000
_cell.length_c   1.000
_cell.angle_alpha   90.00
_cell.angle_beta   90.00
_cell.angle_gamma   90.00
#
_symmetry.space_group_name_H-M   'P 1'
#
loop_
_entity.id
_entity.type
_entity.pdbx_description
1 polymer ?
#
loop_
_entity_poly.entity_id
_entity_poly.type
_entity_poly.pdbx_seq_one_letter_code
_entity_poly.pdbx_strand_id
1 'polypeptide(L)'
;MKQGTKDLTIKIFGFLFFLFSVFKIMETINISATSFMYLIEGNSVIWGLFFIFTSILYILFFTYSLSSGYLLASFSESAEHKQAAWNAGIFSLIFLFLYTLVQQVTGFDIEELKYCGILFAVGLIYQIILFLFIRKDEGFNWKNIALYDRINKKCFRINIIMLVIILFGTFIYANIVLNKSGTV
;
A
#
# COMPACT_ATOMS: atom_id res chain seq x y z
N MET A 1 -19.38 6.41 24.37
CA MET A 1 -17.95 6.14 24.64
C MET A 1 -17.29 7.46 24.98
N LYS A 2 -16.51 7.58 26.08
CA LYS A 2 -15.78 8.81 26.42
C LYS A 2 -14.77 9.10 25.29
N GLN A 3 -14.55 10.38 24.96
CA GLN A 3 -13.67 10.79 23.85
C GLN A 3 -12.28 10.11 23.92
N GLY A 4 -11.64 10.12 25.08
CA GLY A 4 -10.32 9.50 25.25
C GLY A 4 -10.27 7.98 24.99
N THR A 5 -11.35 7.24 25.30
CA THR A 5 -11.45 5.80 25.00
C THR A 5 -11.57 5.57 23.50
N LYS A 6 -12.30 6.45 22.78
CA LYS A 6 -12.45 6.41 21.33
C LYS A 6 -11.09 6.63 20.64
N ASP A 7 -10.37 7.65 21.05
CA ASP A 7 -9.08 8.00 20.45
C ASP A 7 -8.03 6.90 20.70
N LEU A 8 -8.03 6.30 21.89
CA LEU A 8 -7.17 5.16 22.19
C LEU A 8 -7.49 3.94 21.30
N THR A 9 -8.77 3.64 21.10
CA THR A 9 -9.19 2.53 20.22
C THR A 9 -8.73 2.77 18.79
N ILE A 10 -8.87 4.00 18.28
CA ILE A 10 -8.42 4.38 16.94
C ILE A 10 -6.88 4.24 16.82
N LYS A 11 -6.12 4.67 17.83
CA LYS A 11 -4.66 4.51 17.89
C LYS A 11 -4.24 3.05 17.80
N ILE A 12 -4.83 2.19 18.61
CA ILE A 12 -4.52 0.74 18.61
C ILE A 12 -4.84 0.14 17.24
N PHE A 13 -6.01 0.47 16.69
CA PHE A 13 -6.44 -0.03 15.39
C PHE A 13 -5.53 0.43 14.26
N GLY A 14 -5.13 1.71 14.26
CA GLY A 14 -4.15 2.25 13.32
C GLY A 14 -2.79 1.57 13.44
N PHE A 15 -2.33 1.32 14.67
CA PHE A 15 -1.06 0.64 14.92
C PHE A 15 -1.06 -0.82 14.42
N LEU A 16 -2.15 -1.55 14.63
CA LEU A 16 -2.28 -2.91 14.10
C LEU A 16 -2.25 -2.95 12.57
N PHE A 17 -2.93 -2.01 11.93
CA PHE A 17 -2.91 -1.91 10.48
C PHE A 17 -1.54 -1.47 9.93
N PHE A 18 -0.85 -0.58 10.64
CA PHE A 18 0.53 -0.21 10.35
C PHE A 18 1.46 -1.43 10.41
N LEU A 19 1.40 -2.23 11.50
CA LEU A 19 2.20 -3.44 11.64
C LEU A 19 1.91 -4.45 10.52
N PHE A 20 0.64 -4.65 10.18
CA PHE A 20 0.26 -5.49 9.05
C PHE A 20 0.92 -5.03 7.75
N SER A 21 0.89 -3.72 7.48
CA SER A 21 1.51 -3.15 6.27
C SER A 21 3.04 -3.29 6.27
N VAL A 22 3.70 -3.08 7.43
CA VAL A 22 5.16 -3.30 7.57
C VAL A 22 5.52 -4.75 7.30
N PHE A 23 4.75 -5.70 7.85
CA PHE A 23 5.01 -7.12 7.65
C PHE A 23 4.92 -7.51 6.17
N LYS A 24 3.99 -6.91 5.43
CA LYS A 24 3.78 -7.17 4.00
C LYS A 24 4.81 -6.50 3.07
N ILE A 25 5.62 -5.57 3.57
CA ILE A 25 6.66 -4.90 2.76
C ILE A 25 7.71 -5.89 2.25
N MET A 26 8.05 -6.91 3.04
CA MET A 26 9.01 -7.94 2.65
C MET A 26 8.52 -8.76 1.45
N GLU A 27 7.24 -9.08 1.41
CA GLU A 27 6.61 -9.76 0.27
C GLU A 27 6.64 -8.88 -0.98
N THR A 28 6.36 -7.59 -0.82
CA THR A 28 6.44 -6.60 -1.90
C THR A 28 7.84 -6.53 -2.50
N ILE A 29 8.89 -6.60 -1.69
CA ILE A 29 10.28 -6.61 -2.14
C ILE A 29 10.56 -7.86 -2.98
N ASN A 30 10.09 -9.03 -2.56
CA ASN A 30 10.28 -10.27 -3.31
C ASN A 30 9.59 -10.24 -4.68
N ILE A 31 8.33 -9.80 -4.75
CA ILE A 31 7.59 -9.66 -6.01
C ILE A 31 8.31 -8.70 -6.95
N SER A 32 8.76 -7.56 -6.45
CA SER A 32 9.47 -6.56 -7.26
C SER A 32 10.83 -7.08 -7.73
N ALA A 33 11.57 -7.82 -6.90
CA ALA A 33 12.85 -8.42 -7.28
C ALA A 33 12.69 -9.43 -8.41
N THR A 34 11.69 -10.30 -8.34
CA THR A 34 11.36 -11.25 -9.41
C THR A 34 11.07 -10.53 -10.73
N SER A 35 10.34 -9.43 -10.69
CA SER A 35 10.04 -8.62 -11.87
C SER A 35 11.29 -8.00 -12.51
N PHE A 36 12.24 -7.54 -11.70
CA PHE A 36 13.53 -7.04 -12.20
C PHE A 36 14.42 -8.16 -12.73
N MET A 37 14.47 -9.33 -12.08
CA MET A 37 15.21 -10.49 -12.57
C MET A 37 14.74 -10.88 -13.97
N TYR A 38 13.42 -10.97 -14.18
CA TYR A 38 12.83 -11.29 -15.46
C TYR A 38 13.27 -10.31 -16.57
N LEU A 39 13.36 -9.01 -16.25
CA LEU A 39 13.82 -7.99 -17.20
C LEU A 39 15.32 -8.13 -17.50
N ILE A 40 16.15 -8.37 -16.49
CA ILE A 40 17.61 -8.47 -16.63
C ILE A 40 18.01 -9.72 -17.43
N GLU A 41 17.32 -10.83 -17.23
CA GLU A 41 17.52 -12.07 -17.98
C GLU A 41 17.19 -11.95 -19.48
N GLY A 42 16.65 -10.83 -19.92
CA GLY A 42 16.41 -10.53 -21.32
C GLY A 42 15.28 -11.32 -21.97
N ASN A 43 14.39 -11.92 -21.17
CA ASN A 43 13.27 -12.74 -21.68
C ASN A 43 12.35 -11.96 -22.62
N SER A 44 11.89 -10.78 -22.20
CA SER A 44 11.10 -9.85 -23.02
C SER A 44 11.04 -8.49 -22.34
N VAL A 45 11.48 -7.45 -23.03
CA VAL A 45 11.45 -6.08 -22.52
C VAL A 45 10.01 -5.62 -22.21
N ILE A 46 9.06 -5.97 -23.08
CA ILE A 46 7.64 -5.58 -22.92
C ILE A 46 7.06 -6.21 -21.65
N TRP A 47 7.23 -7.51 -21.47
CA TRP A 47 6.76 -8.22 -20.28
C TRP A 47 7.49 -7.77 -19.02
N GLY A 48 8.81 -7.51 -19.10
CA GLY A 48 9.58 -6.99 -17.99
C GLY A 48 9.08 -5.62 -17.51
N LEU A 49 8.81 -4.69 -18.44
CA LEU A 49 8.22 -3.38 -18.11
C LEU A 49 6.80 -3.53 -17.54
N PHE A 50 6.01 -4.46 -18.05
CA PHE A 50 4.70 -4.76 -17.52
C PHE A 50 4.75 -5.26 -16.07
N PHE A 51 5.65 -6.18 -15.76
CA PHE A 51 5.85 -6.69 -14.39
C PHE A 51 6.37 -5.60 -13.43
N ILE A 52 7.23 -4.70 -13.91
CA ILE A 52 7.65 -3.55 -13.11
C ILE A 52 6.45 -2.62 -12.83
N PHE A 53 5.61 -2.37 -13.82
CA PHE A 53 4.41 -1.56 -13.63
C PHE A 53 3.45 -2.18 -12.59
N THR A 54 3.22 -3.49 -12.66
CA THR A 54 2.39 -4.19 -11.65
C THR A 54 3.01 -4.11 -10.26
N SER A 55 4.34 -4.25 -10.15
CA SER A 55 5.07 -4.08 -8.89
C SER A 55 4.90 -2.67 -8.32
N ILE A 56 4.92 -1.63 -9.15
CA ILE A 56 4.66 -0.25 -8.73
C ILE A 56 3.27 -0.13 -8.09
N LEU A 57 2.22 -0.68 -8.71
CA LEU A 57 0.87 -0.65 -8.17
C LEU A 57 0.79 -1.36 -6.80
N TYR A 58 1.46 -2.50 -6.67
CA TYR A 58 1.50 -3.28 -5.43
C TYR A 58 2.26 -2.55 -4.31
N ILE A 59 3.40 -1.91 -4.64
CA ILE A 59 4.14 -1.07 -3.70
C ILE A 59 3.28 0.11 -3.24
N LEU A 60 2.59 0.78 -4.15
CA LEU A 60 1.71 1.90 -3.82
C LEU A 60 0.57 1.46 -2.89
N PHE A 61 -0.03 0.29 -3.13
CA PHE A 61 -1.01 -0.27 -2.22
C PHE A 61 -0.47 -0.34 -0.78
N PHE A 62 0.71 -0.91 -0.57
CA PHE A 62 1.28 -1.07 0.77
C PHE A 62 1.76 0.23 1.39
N THR A 63 2.39 1.12 0.62
CA THR A 63 2.86 2.40 1.15
C THR A 63 1.70 3.31 1.59
N TYR A 64 0.58 3.29 0.87
CA TYR A 64 -0.62 4.00 1.27
C TYR A 64 -1.32 3.35 2.46
N SER A 65 -1.36 2.01 2.54
CA SER A 65 -1.84 1.30 3.73
C SER A 65 -1.00 1.64 4.96
N LEU A 66 0.32 1.64 4.83
CA LEU A 66 1.26 2.03 5.88
C LEU A 66 1.02 3.46 6.35
N SER A 67 0.86 4.41 5.42
CA SER A 67 0.59 5.82 5.72
C SER A 67 -0.72 5.99 6.48
N SER A 68 -1.78 5.27 6.07
CA SER A 68 -3.07 5.29 6.76
C SER A 68 -2.95 4.83 8.20
N GLY A 69 -2.31 3.67 8.43
CA GLY A 69 -2.09 3.13 9.77
C GLY A 69 -1.23 4.04 10.65
N TYR A 70 -0.15 4.59 10.10
CA TYR A 70 0.74 5.50 10.81
C TYR A 70 0.03 6.79 11.24
N LEU A 71 -0.75 7.41 10.37
CA LEU A 71 -1.48 8.64 10.67
C LEU A 71 -2.46 8.43 11.85
N LEU A 72 -3.15 7.30 11.88
CA LEU A 72 -4.06 6.99 12.98
C LEU A 72 -3.31 6.66 14.27
N ALA A 73 -2.23 5.90 14.20
CA ALA A 73 -1.45 5.55 15.37
C ALA A 73 -0.82 6.77 16.04
N SER A 74 -0.32 7.73 15.24
CA SER A 74 0.45 8.87 15.74
C SER A 74 -0.42 10.11 16.00
N PHE A 75 -1.49 10.33 15.23
CA PHE A 75 -2.21 11.61 15.19
C PHE A 75 -3.74 11.44 15.24
N SER A 76 -4.24 10.42 15.94
CA SER A 76 -5.70 10.12 16.01
C SER A 76 -6.56 11.23 16.63
N GLU A 77 -5.97 12.23 17.27
CA GLU A 77 -6.69 13.35 17.89
C GLU A 77 -7.05 14.45 16.87
N SER A 78 -6.32 14.53 15.76
CA SER A 78 -6.51 15.54 14.72
C SER A 78 -7.50 15.09 13.66
N ALA A 79 -8.56 15.88 13.41
CA ALA A 79 -9.52 15.62 12.34
C ALA A 79 -8.88 15.60 10.95
N GLU A 80 -7.90 16.47 10.70
CA GLU A 80 -7.17 16.50 9.42
C GLU A 80 -6.38 15.23 9.18
N HIS A 81 -5.72 14.68 10.21
CA HIS A 81 -4.96 13.43 10.09
C HIS A 81 -5.89 12.21 9.93
N LYS A 82 -7.05 12.21 10.58
CA LYS A 82 -8.09 11.19 10.35
C LYS A 82 -8.61 11.23 8.91
N GLN A 83 -8.85 12.43 8.36
CA GLN A 83 -9.23 12.63 6.96
C GLN A 83 -8.13 12.12 6.00
N ALA A 84 -6.87 12.44 6.29
CA ALA A 84 -5.74 11.98 5.48
C ALA A 84 -5.57 10.45 5.56
N ALA A 85 -5.76 9.85 6.74
CA ALA A 85 -5.73 8.39 6.91
C ALA A 85 -6.86 7.70 6.12
N TRP A 86 -8.08 8.27 6.15
CA TRP A 86 -9.20 7.83 5.34
C TRP A 86 -8.86 7.83 3.85
N ASN A 87 -8.35 8.96 3.35
CA ASN A 87 -7.96 9.10 1.95
C ASN A 87 -6.85 8.11 1.57
N ALA A 88 -5.81 7.99 2.39
CA ALA A 88 -4.72 7.03 2.14
C ALA A 88 -5.25 5.59 2.06
N GLY A 89 -6.15 5.19 2.94
CA GLY A 89 -6.76 3.87 2.89
C GLY A 89 -7.62 3.64 1.63
N ILE A 90 -8.37 4.64 1.16
CA ILE A 90 -9.11 4.55 -0.12
C ILE A 90 -8.14 4.37 -1.29
N PHE A 91 -7.05 5.17 -1.35
CA PHE A 91 -6.06 5.02 -2.42
C PHE A 91 -5.35 3.68 -2.39
N SER A 92 -5.07 3.12 -1.21
CA SER A 92 -4.52 1.77 -1.13
C SER A 92 -5.45 0.74 -1.78
N LEU A 93 -6.75 0.79 -1.52
CA LEU A 93 -7.73 -0.11 -2.15
C LEU A 93 -7.81 0.07 -3.68
N ILE A 94 -7.74 1.33 -4.16
CA ILE A 94 -7.72 1.61 -5.59
C ILE A 94 -6.49 0.99 -6.25
N PHE A 95 -5.30 1.14 -5.65
CA PHE A 95 -4.08 0.55 -6.20
C PHE A 95 -4.11 -0.98 -6.17
N LEU A 96 -4.65 -1.60 -5.12
CA LEU A 96 -4.84 -3.05 -5.08
C LEU A 96 -5.81 -3.52 -6.16
N PHE A 97 -6.91 -2.81 -6.37
CA PHE A 97 -7.87 -3.11 -7.42
C PHE A 97 -7.23 -3.01 -8.82
N LEU A 98 -6.49 -1.93 -9.09
CA LEU A 98 -5.77 -1.77 -10.36
C LEU A 98 -4.72 -2.86 -10.55
N TYR A 99 -3.96 -3.20 -9.50
CA TYR A 99 -3.03 -4.33 -9.52
C TYR A 99 -3.74 -5.62 -9.93
N THR A 100 -4.86 -5.95 -9.29
CA THR A 100 -5.63 -7.16 -9.57
C THR A 100 -6.16 -7.17 -11.01
N LEU A 101 -6.66 -6.04 -11.53
CA LEU A 101 -7.13 -5.93 -12.91
C LEU A 101 -6.01 -6.16 -13.93
N VAL A 102 -4.85 -5.53 -13.70
CA VAL A 102 -3.72 -5.63 -14.63
C VAL A 102 -3.17 -7.06 -14.62
N GLN A 103 -3.11 -7.69 -13.47
CA GLN A 103 -2.68 -9.07 -13.36
C GLN A 103 -3.63 -10.06 -14.05
N GLN A 104 -4.91 -9.82 -14.14
CA GLN A 104 -5.85 -10.67 -14.91
C GLN A 104 -5.48 -10.76 -16.39
N VAL A 105 -4.81 -9.75 -16.95
CA VAL A 105 -4.33 -9.76 -18.34
C VAL A 105 -3.18 -10.77 -18.55
N THR A 106 -2.43 -11.11 -17.52
CA THR A 106 -1.28 -12.04 -17.56
C THR A 106 -1.62 -13.48 -17.28
N GLY A 107 -2.88 -13.82 -17.03
CA GLY A 107 -3.29 -15.19 -16.74
C GLY A 107 -3.05 -15.57 -15.27
N PHE A 108 -3.68 -14.88 -14.37
CA PHE A 108 -3.63 -15.12 -12.92
C PHE A 108 -3.89 -16.56 -12.54
N ASP A 109 -3.06 -17.08 -11.63
CA ASP A 109 -3.44 -18.27 -10.87
C ASP A 109 -4.59 -17.94 -9.91
N ILE A 110 -5.53 -18.88 -9.79
CA ILE A 110 -6.70 -18.76 -8.91
C ILE A 110 -6.29 -18.48 -7.44
N GLU A 111 -5.15 -18.99 -7.01
CA GLU A 111 -4.64 -18.78 -5.65
C GLU A 111 -4.20 -17.32 -5.42
N GLU A 112 -3.56 -16.69 -6.39
CA GLU A 112 -3.19 -15.28 -6.31
C GLU A 112 -4.44 -14.38 -6.29
N LEU A 113 -5.46 -14.72 -7.09
CA LEU A 113 -6.73 -13.99 -7.08
C LEU A 113 -7.44 -14.08 -5.72
N LYS A 114 -7.47 -15.26 -5.11
CA LYS A 114 -8.00 -15.45 -3.74
C LYS A 114 -7.23 -14.60 -2.74
N TYR A 115 -5.91 -14.59 -2.85
CA TYR A 115 -5.05 -13.80 -1.97
C TYR A 115 -5.33 -12.29 -2.10
N CYS A 116 -5.39 -11.75 -3.31
CA CYS A 116 -5.78 -10.36 -3.55
C CYS A 116 -7.18 -10.06 -3.01
N GLY A 117 -8.12 -10.99 -3.15
CA GLY A 117 -9.46 -10.89 -2.59
C GLY A 117 -9.47 -10.78 -1.06
N ILE A 118 -8.62 -11.56 -0.39
CA ILE A 118 -8.44 -11.48 1.09
C ILE A 118 -7.86 -10.13 1.48
N LEU A 119 -6.80 -9.65 0.79
CA LEU A 119 -6.22 -8.34 1.06
C LEU A 119 -7.23 -7.21 0.87
N PHE A 120 -8.03 -7.30 -0.19
CA PHE A 120 -9.09 -6.32 -0.47
C PHE A 120 -10.17 -6.34 0.62
N ALA A 121 -10.60 -7.52 1.06
CA ALA A 121 -11.56 -7.68 2.15
C ALA A 121 -11.02 -7.08 3.46
N VAL A 122 -9.75 -7.36 3.82
CA VAL A 122 -9.09 -6.77 5.00
C VAL A 122 -9.06 -5.25 4.90
N GLY A 123 -8.68 -4.69 3.75
CA GLY A 123 -8.67 -3.26 3.53
C GLY A 123 -10.06 -2.62 3.60
N LEU A 124 -11.10 -3.27 3.05
CA LEU A 124 -12.49 -2.82 3.17
C LEU A 124 -12.98 -2.83 4.62
N ILE A 125 -12.73 -3.92 5.36
CA ILE A 125 -13.08 -4.01 6.77
C ILE A 125 -12.41 -2.88 7.55
N TYR A 126 -11.13 -2.64 7.29
CA TYR A 126 -10.40 -1.52 7.87
C TYR A 126 -11.09 -0.18 7.60
N GLN A 127 -11.47 0.10 6.35
CA GLN A 127 -12.13 1.35 5.97
C GLN A 127 -13.52 1.47 6.61
N ILE A 128 -14.30 0.40 6.66
CA ILE A 128 -15.62 0.41 7.31
C ILE A 128 -15.47 0.72 8.80
N ILE A 129 -14.54 0.06 9.49
CA ILE A 129 -14.29 0.30 10.92
C ILE A 129 -13.85 1.76 11.13
N LEU A 130 -12.89 2.23 10.35
CA LEU A 130 -12.42 3.62 10.41
C LEU A 130 -13.58 4.59 10.21
N PHE A 131 -14.40 4.40 9.18
CA PHE A 131 -15.58 5.23 8.92
C PHE A 131 -16.54 5.28 10.12
N LEU A 132 -16.84 4.13 10.73
CA LEU A 132 -17.74 4.07 11.89
C LEU A 132 -17.21 4.88 13.08
N PHE A 133 -15.89 4.93 13.25
CA PHE A 133 -15.25 5.68 14.32
C PHE A 133 -15.22 7.19 14.05
N ILE A 134 -14.91 7.60 12.80
CA ILE A 134 -14.62 9.01 12.48
C ILE A 134 -15.79 9.77 11.85
N ARG A 135 -16.85 9.10 11.40
CA ARG A 135 -17.98 9.73 10.68
C ARG A 135 -18.70 10.86 11.43
N LYS A 136 -18.58 10.87 12.75
CA LYS A 136 -19.20 11.89 13.62
C LYS A 136 -18.21 12.97 14.08
N ASP A 137 -16.96 12.90 13.65
CA ASP A 137 -15.95 13.89 14.05
C ASP A 137 -16.15 15.17 13.26
N GLU A 138 -16.05 16.32 13.94
CA GLU A 138 -16.13 17.64 13.31
C GLU A 138 -15.00 17.78 12.29
N GLY A 139 -15.34 18.24 11.08
CA GLY A 139 -14.40 18.41 9.97
C GLY A 139 -14.13 17.16 9.12
N PHE A 140 -14.65 15.97 9.49
CA PHE A 140 -14.56 14.80 8.64
C PHE A 140 -15.60 14.84 7.52
N ASN A 141 -15.14 14.68 6.28
CA ASN A 141 -16.01 14.57 5.12
C ASN A 141 -15.60 13.37 4.24
N TRP A 142 -16.39 12.30 4.29
CA TRP A 142 -16.14 11.08 3.54
C TRP A 142 -16.15 11.25 2.01
N LYS A 143 -16.82 12.31 1.50
CA LYS A 143 -16.86 12.66 0.08
C LYS A 143 -15.63 13.44 -0.38
N ASN A 144 -14.89 14.01 0.55
CA ASN A 144 -13.69 14.77 0.24
C ASN A 144 -12.49 13.82 0.09
N ILE A 145 -12.47 13.08 -1.01
CA ILE A 145 -11.35 12.21 -1.37
C ILE A 145 -10.37 13.04 -2.18
N ALA A 146 -9.41 13.64 -1.49
CA ALA A 146 -8.38 14.47 -2.12
C ALA A 146 -7.03 13.76 -2.04
N LEU A 147 -6.47 13.47 -3.21
CA LEU A 147 -5.08 13.00 -3.31
C LEU A 147 -4.08 14.09 -2.87
N TYR A 148 -4.49 15.34 -2.92
CA TYR A 148 -3.63 16.51 -2.84
C TYR A 148 -4.16 17.58 -1.86
N ASP A 149 -4.26 17.21 -0.59
CA ASP A 149 -4.48 18.15 0.50
C ASP A 149 -3.15 18.40 1.26
N ARG A 150 -3.10 19.39 2.18
CA ARG A 150 -1.86 19.81 2.85
C ARG A 150 -1.13 18.66 3.56
N ILE A 151 -1.85 17.75 4.20
CA ILE A 151 -1.29 16.56 4.86
C ILE A 151 -1.09 15.45 3.85
N ASN A 152 -2.05 15.22 2.95
CA ASN A 152 -1.94 14.24 1.87
C ASN A 152 -0.76 14.54 0.94
N LYS A 153 -0.42 15.81 0.71
CA LYS A 153 0.77 16.20 -0.06
C LYS A 153 2.07 15.70 0.58
N LYS A 154 2.18 15.75 1.91
CA LYS A 154 3.34 15.19 2.62
C LYS A 154 3.34 13.67 2.53
N CYS A 155 2.19 13.02 2.76
CA CYS A 155 2.04 11.58 2.63
C CYS A 155 2.34 11.11 1.20
N PHE A 156 1.85 11.81 0.18
CA PHE A 156 2.13 11.50 -1.21
C PHE A 156 3.65 11.57 -1.51
N ARG A 157 4.33 12.62 -1.05
CA ARG A 157 5.79 12.74 -1.23
C ARG A 157 6.54 11.60 -0.54
N ILE A 158 6.16 11.26 0.69
CA ILE A 158 6.76 10.16 1.44
C ILE A 158 6.53 8.83 0.70
N ASN A 159 5.31 8.59 0.20
CA ASN A 159 4.99 7.38 -0.55
C ASN A 159 5.79 7.27 -1.85
N ILE A 160 5.98 8.37 -2.58
CA ILE A 160 6.83 8.38 -3.78
C ILE A 160 8.30 8.13 -3.42
N ILE A 161 8.82 8.73 -2.35
CA ILE A 161 10.19 8.48 -1.89
C ILE A 161 10.35 7.00 -1.50
N MET A 162 9.41 6.44 -0.75
CA MET A 162 9.44 5.02 -0.39
C MET A 162 9.35 4.11 -1.62
N LEU A 163 8.50 4.43 -2.59
CA LEU A 163 8.41 3.73 -3.86
C LEU A 163 9.77 3.69 -4.57
N VAL A 164 10.43 4.84 -4.70
CA VAL A 164 11.75 4.93 -5.34
C VAL A 164 12.80 4.12 -4.58
N ILE A 165 12.82 4.21 -3.24
CA ILE A 165 13.77 3.46 -2.40
C ILE A 165 13.55 1.94 -2.55
N ILE A 166 12.30 1.49 -2.52
CA ILE A 166 11.97 0.07 -2.66
C ILE A 166 12.36 -0.43 -4.05
N LEU A 167 11.98 0.28 -5.13
CA LEU A 167 12.33 -0.11 -6.50
C LEU A 167 13.84 -0.14 -6.72
N PHE A 168 14.57 0.86 -6.24
CA PHE A 168 16.02 0.90 -6.37
C PHE A 168 16.69 -0.20 -5.56
N GLY A 169 16.25 -0.42 -4.32
CA GLY A 169 16.75 -1.50 -3.47
C GLY A 169 16.49 -2.89 -4.05
N THR A 170 15.30 -3.11 -4.62
CA THR A 170 14.95 -4.40 -5.27
C THR A 170 15.74 -4.61 -6.55
N PHE A 171 16.00 -3.56 -7.32
CA PHE A 171 16.87 -3.64 -8.51
C PHE A 171 18.29 -4.06 -8.14
N ILE A 172 18.88 -3.43 -7.12
CA ILE A 172 20.22 -3.82 -6.61
C ILE A 172 20.21 -5.27 -6.14
N TYR A 173 19.21 -5.66 -5.36
CA TYR A 173 19.09 -7.02 -4.85
C TYR A 173 18.98 -8.05 -5.98
N ALA A 174 18.16 -7.80 -7.01
CA ALA A 174 18.03 -8.64 -8.17
C ALA A 174 19.37 -8.85 -8.89
N ASN A 175 20.14 -7.77 -9.11
CA ASN A 175 21.48 -7.86 -9.71
C ASN A 175 22.46 -8.69 -8.85
N ILE A 176 22.45 -8.53 -7.53
CA ILE A 176 23.33 -9.32 -6.64
C ILE A 176 22.99 -10.80 -6.71
N VAL A 177 21.70 -11.15 -6.73
CA VAL A 177 21.24 -12.54 -6.79
C VAL A 177 21.62 -13.18 -8.11
N LEU A 178 21.40 -12.50 -9.25
CA LEU A 178 21.74 -13.00 -10.59
C LEU A 178 23.25 -13.21 -10.75
N ASN A 179 24.07 -12.26 -10.29
CA ASN A 179 25.53 -12.40 -10.33
C ASN A 179 26.05 -13.57 -9.49
N LYS A 180 25.38 -13.92 -8.39
CA LYS A 180 25.74 -15.09 -7.56
C LYS A 180 25.32 -16.42 -8.17
N SER A 181 24.23 -16.43 -8.95
CA SER A 181 23.74 -17.65 -9.63
C SER A 181 24.52 -17.99 -10.89
N GLY A 182 25.44 -17.14 -11.35
CA GLY A 182 26.27 -17.37 -12.53
C GLY A 182 25.48 -17.33 -13.85
N THR A 183 24.31 -16.70 -13.85
CA THR A 183 23.40 -16.60 -15.01
C THR A 183 23.60 -15.34 -15.86
N VAL A 184 24.67 -14.57 -15.60
CA VAL A 184 25.09 -13.41 -16.43
C VAL A 184 26.51 -13.61 -16.93
#